data_d694279c43c2a988c4fe7e473bcb38fa
#
_entry.id   d694279c43c2a988c4fe7e473bcb38fa
#
_cell.length_a   1.000
_cell.length_b   1.000
_cell.length_c   1.000
_cell.angle_alpha   90.00
_cell.angle_beta   90.00
_cell.angle_gamma   90.00
#
_symmetry.space_group_name_H-M   'P 1'
#
loop_
_entity.id
_entity.type
_entity.pdbx_description
1 polymer ?
#
loop_
_entity_poly.entity_id
_entity_poly.type
_entity_poly.pdbx_seq_one_letter_code
_entity_poly.pdbx_strand_id
1 'polypeptide(L)'
;MNRTIIHVCGMILASCVMACAQAPEGRPVHVIEVLADKDSRYKIAGEKKPEITVKAGEQILLRVTARKGKSWNRDGSIHGFSLLRAKDRSKVPGWDLLLRPGRQEFPMTAPDEAGEYVVVCTVICSEEHEGMFMRFVVTP
;
A
#
# COMPACT_ATOMS: atom_id res chain seq x y z
N MET A 1 -23.30 -52.73 -63.97
CA MET A 1 -22.67 -51.37 -63.94
C MET A 1 -22.72 -50.91 -62.53
N ASN A 2 -21.63 -51.13 -61.79
CA ASN A 2 -21.50 -50.73 -60.40
C ASN A 2 -20.71 -49.40 -60.31
N ARG A 3 -21.36 -48.35 -59.85
CA ARG A 3 -20.68 -47.06 -59.50
C ARG A 3 -20.33 -47.10 -58.06
N THR A 4 -19.04 -47.16 -57.75
CA THR A 4 -18.47 -47.01 -56.40
C THR A 4 -18.34 -45.58 -56.13
N ILE A 5 -19.04 -45.09 -55.08
CA ILE A 5 -18.91 -43.71 -54.56
C ILE A 5 -17.87 -43.75 -53.44
N ILE A 6 -16.75 -43.08 -53.68
CA ILE A 6 -15.69 -42.85 -52.64
C ILE A 6 -16.05 -41.65 -51.82
N HIS A 7 -16.34 -41.81 -50.52
CA HIS A 7 -16.52 -40.77 -49.61
C HIS A 7 -15.13 -40.37 -49.07
N VAL A 8 -14.70 -39.16 -49.44
CA VAL A 8 -13.51 -38.53 -48.85
C VAL A 8 -13.94 -37.82 -47.55
N CYS A 9 -13.54 -38.39 -46.43
CA CYS A 9 -13.75 -37.82 -45.11
C CYS A 9 -12.66 -36.77 -44.85
N GLY A 10 -13.01 -35.49 -44.97
CA GLY A 10 -12.11 -34.38 -44.68
C GLY A 10 -12.00 -34.19 -43.16
N MET A 11 -10.83 -34.50 -42.61
CA MET A 11 -10.48 -34.19 -41.23
C MET A 11 -10.13 -32.69 -41.11
N ILE A 12 -11.02 -31.91 -40.50
CA ILE A 12 -10.74 -30.52 -40.11
C ILE A 12 -9.97 -30.53 -38.78
N LEU A 13 -8.66 -30.26 -38.83
CA LEU A 13 -7.84 -30.03 -37.68
C LEU A 13 -8.15 -28.61 -37.13
N ALA A 14 -8.91 -28.54 -36.07
CA ALA A 14 -9.10 -27.30 -35.31
C ALA A 14 -7.84 -26.99 -34.48
N SER A 15 -7.01 -26.08 -34.98
CA SER A 15 -5.88 -25.55 -34.23
C SER A 15 -6.38 -24.63 -33.10
N CYS A 16 -6.35 -25.14 -31.88
CA CYS A 16 -6.61 -24.36 -30.68
C CYS A 16 -5.40 -23.45 -30.42
N VAL A 17 -5.47 -22.18 -30.81
CA VAL A 17 -4.48 -21.17 -30.46
C VAL A 17 -4.73 -20.82 -28.98
N MET A 18 -3.93 -21.39 -28.08
CA MET A 18 -3.87 -20.92 -26.69
C MET A 18 -3.26 -19.53 -26.68
N ALA A 19 -4.11 -18.52 -26.51
CA ALA A 19 -3.65 -17.18 -26.16
C ALA A 19 -3.06 -17.23 -24.74
N CYS A 20 -1.75 -17.27 -24.64
CA CYS A 20 -1.06 -16.96 -23.39
C CYS A 20 -1.43 -15.54 -23.01
N ALA A 21 -2.31 -15.37 -22.03
CA ALA A 21 -2.51 -14.09 -21.37
C ALA A 21 -1.19 -13.74 -20.67
N GLN A 22 -0.45 -12.81 -21.26
CA GLN A 22 0.71 -12.21 -20.59
C GLN A 22 0.19 -11.47 -19.35
N ALA A 23 0.69 -11.87 -18.17
CA ALA A 23 0.46 -11.11 -16.97
C ALA A 23 0.93 -9.67 -17.20
N PRO A 24 0.19 -8.65 -16.76
CA PRO A 24 0.61 -7.27 -16.95
C PRO A 24 1.99 -7.11 -16.32
N GLU A 25 2.98 -6.69 -17.12
CA GLU A 25 4.30 -6.33 -16.62
C GLU A 25 4.10 -5.26 -15.56
N GLY A 26 4.40 -5.64 -14.29
CA GLY A 26 4.13 -4.80 -13.13
C GLY A 26 4.88 -3.49 -13.26
N ARG A 27 4.16 -2.37 -13.28
CA ARG A 27 4.77 -1.07 -13.07
C ARG A 27 5.61 -1.13 -11.80
N PRO A 28 6.81 -0.55 -11.77
CA PRO A 28 7.60 -0.52 -10.56
C PRO A 28 6.78 0.07 -9.43
N VAL A 29 6.54 -0.72 -8.38
CA VAL A 29 5.78 -0.27 -7.22
C VAL A 29 6.63 0.76 -6.48
N HIS A 30 6.06 1.93 -6.22
CA HIS A 30 6.73 2.95 -5.40
C HIS A 30 6.83 2.46 -3.96
N VAL A 31 8.04 2.18 -3.51
CA VAL A 31 8.32 1.73 -2.14
C VAL A 31 8.61 2.93 -1.25
N ILE A 32 7.85 3.07 -0.17
CA ILE A 32 8.02 4.12 0.84
C ILE A 32 8.44 3.47 2.15
N GLU A 33 9.62 3.82 2.66
CA GLU A 33 10.17 3.28 3.90
C GLU A 33 10.03 4.30 5.03
N VAL A 34 9.33 3.91 6.09
CA VAL A 34 9.10 4.74 7.28
C VAL A 34 9.56 4.01 8.53
N LEU A 35 10.21 4.74 9.42
CA LEU A 35 10.50 4.29 10.78
C LEU A 35 9.52 4.95 11.75
N ALA A 36 8.67 4.18 12.41
CA ALA A 36 7.89 4.59 13.56
C ALA A 36 8.72 4.27 14.82
N ASP A 37 9.41 5.28 15.35
CA ASP A 37 10.48 5.06 16.31
C ASP A 37 10.01 5.16 17.77
N LYS A 38 10.84 4.68 18.68
CA LYS A 38 10.63 4.63 20.13
C LYS A 38 10.46 6.01 20.79
N ASP A 39 10.86 7.08 20.11
CA ASP A 39 10.70 8.48 20.53
C ASP A 39 9.36 9.09 20.08
N SER A 40 8.40 8.26 19.65
CA SER A 40 7.09 8.68 19.15
C SER A 40 7.18 9.66 18.00
N ARG A 41 8.02 9.33 17.03
CA ARG A 41 8.16 10.09 15.78
C ARG A 41 8.22 9.16 14.57
N TYR A 42 7.63 9.63 13.47
CA TYR A 42 7.89 9.04 12.16
C TYR A 42 9.15 9.64 11.57
N LYS A 43 9.95 8.79 10.94
CA LYS A 43 11.22 9.19 10.32
C LYS A 43 11.34 8.56 8.93
N ILE A 44 11.93 9.29 8.00
CA ILE A 44 12.35 8.81 6.68
C ILE A 44 13.85 9.06 6.59
N ALA A 45 14.59 8.06 6.10
CA ALA A 45 16.04 8.13 6.03
C ALA A 45 16.50 9.35 5.20
N GLY A 46 17.41 10.15 5.77
CA GLY A 46 17.93 11.35 5.12
C GLY A 46 17.06 12.60 5.23
N GLU A 47 15.86 12.51 5.81
CA GLU A 47 14.94 13.66 5.93
C GLU A 47 14.90 14.23 7.35
N LYS A 48 15.12 15.53 7.46
CA LYS A 48 14.96 16.25 8.75
C LYS A 48 13.48 16.52 9.08
N LYS A 49 12.66 16.70 8.04
CA LYS A 49 11.21 16.87 8.13
C LYS A 49 10.57 15.83 7.23
N PRO A 50 10.27 14.64 7.77
CA PRO A 50 9.75 13.54 6.92
C PRO A 50 8.41 13.90 6.32
N GLU A 51 8.29 13.69 5.01
CA GLU A 51 7.10 13.91 4.22
C GLU A 51 6.96 12.78 3.19
N ILE A 52 5.75 12.29 3.00
CA ILE A 52 5.44 11.37 1.91
C ILE A 52 4.76 12.16 0.81
N THR A 53 5.26 12.05 -0.43
CA THR A 53 4.62 12.61 -1.63
C THR A 53 4.33 11.50 -2.61
N VAL A 54 3.07 11.39 -3.04
CA VAL A 54 2.56 10.38 -3.98
C VAL A 54 1.61 11.02 -4.98
N LYS A 55 1.31 10.30 -6.08
CA LYS A 55 0.26 10.72 -7.02
C LYS A 55 -1.10 10.17 -6.58
N ALA A 56 -2.17 10.86 -6.98
CA ALA A 56 -3.53 10.40 -6.77
C ALA A 56 -3.74 8.99 -7.37
N GLY A 57 -4.28 8.07 -6.58
CA GLY A 57 -4.53 6.68 -6.99
C GLY A 57 -3.27 5.82 -7.20
N GLU A 58 -2.09 6.31 -6.84
CA GLU A 58 -0.83 5.57 -7.01
C GLU A 58 -0.80 4.29 -6.17
N GLN A 59 -0.33 3.18 -6.77
CA GLN A 59 -0.06 1.95 -6.05
C GLN A 59 1.30 2.05 -5.37
N ILE A 60 1.33 1.89 -4.07
CA ILE A 60 2.54 1.99 -3.25
C ILE A 60 2.71 0.75 -2.38
N LEU A 61 3.96 0.46 -2.03
CA LEU A 61 4.30 -0.47 -0.98
C LEU A 61 4.85 0.32 0.21
N LEU A 62 4.01 0.48 1.23
CA LEU A 62 4.42 1.14 2.47
C LEU A 62 5.13 0.12 3.37
N ARG A 63 6.41 0.33 3.61
CA ARG A 63 7.24 -0.45 4.53
C ARG A 63 7.43 0.32 5.80
N VAL A 64 6.91 -0.19 6.90
CA VAL A 64 7.07 0.46 8.20
C VAL A 64 7.87 -0.42 9.13
N THR A 65 8.96 0.11 9.65
CA THR A 65 9.68 -0.50 10.77
C THR A 65 9.22 0.20 12.04
N ALA A 66 8.59 -0.54 12.94
CA ALA A 66 8.12 0.01 14.22
C ALA A 66 9.01 -0.45 15.37
N ARG A 67 9.46 0.50 16.19
CA ARG A 67 10.26 0.25 17.39
C ARG A 67 9.48 0.61 18.63
N LYS A 68 9.43 -0.33 19.57
CA LYS A 68 8.72 -0.16 20.84
C LYS A 68 9.40 0.90 21.70
N GLY A 69 8.60 1.85 22.17
CA GLY A 69 8.96 2.77 23.24
C GLY A 69 8.64 2.17 24.63
N LYS A 70 8.11 2.99 25.54
CA LYS A 70 7.77 2.58 26.91
C LYS A 70 6.41 1.88 27.00
N SER A 71 5.44 2.28 26.16
CA SER A 71 4.07 1.78 26.17
C SER A 71 3.83 0.67 25.13
N TRP A 72 2.87 -0.18 25.42
CA TRP A 72 2.37 -1.21 24.50
C TRP A 72 0.91 -1.51 24.82
N ASN A 73 0.15 -1.96 23.82
CA ASN A 73 -1.26 -2.28 23.98
C ASN A 73 -1.49 -3.79 24.08
N ARG A 74 -2.63 -4.19 24.60
CA ARG A 74 -2.98 -5.61 24.79
C ARG A 74 -3.02 -6.40 23.49
N ASP A 75 -3.34 -5.74 22.37
CA ASP A 75 -3.36 -6.35 21.03
C ASP A 75 -1.96 -6.46 20.40
N GLY A 76 -0.91 -6.03 21.12
CA GLY A 76 0.48 -6.03 20.66
C GLY A 76 0.86 -4.86 19.76
N SER A 77 -0.06 -3.92 19.52
CA SER A 77 0.27 -2.70 18.79
C SER A 77 1.13 -1.76 19.66
N ILE A 78 2.09 -1.10 19.02
CA ILE A 78 3.01 -0.15 19.65
C ILE A 78 2.92 1.24 19.06
N HIS A 79 2.43 1.38 17.83
CA HIS A 79 2.13 2.62 17.13
C HIS A 79 0.92 2.43 16.23
N GLY A 80 0.32 3.51 15.81
CA GLY A 80 -0.64 3.56 14.71
C GLY A 80 -0.03 4.26 13.50
N PHE A 81 -0.65 4.12 12.34
CA PHE A 81 -0.36 4.88 11.13
C PHE A 81 -1.70 5.13 10.44
N SER A 82 -2.31 6.25 10.79
CA SER A 82 -3.64 6.60 10.28
C SER A 82 -3.55 7.87 9.45
N LEU A 83 -4.13 7.84 8.26
CA LEU A 83 -4.14 8.97 7.34
C LEU A 83 -5.42 9.79 7.52
N LEU A 84 -5.26 11.07 7.76
CA LEU A 84 -6.34 12.03 7.88
C LEU A 84 -6.24 13.10 6.80
N ARG A 85 -7.36 13.60 6.30
CA ARG A 85 -7.38 14.82 5.49
C ARG A 85 -6.95 16.01 6.36
N ALA A 86 -6.04 16.84 5.86
CA ALA A 86 -5.55 17.99 6.65
C ALA A 86 -6.63 19.02 6.92
N LYS A 87 -7.57 19.22 5.96
CA LYS A 87 -8.62 20.26 6.00
C LYS A 87 -9.64 20.08 7.12
N ASP A 88 -10.04 18.84 7.41
CA ASP A 88 -11.16 18.56 8.33
C ASP A 88 -10.87 17.42 9.31
N ARG A 89 -9.67 16.85 9.25
CA ARG A 89 -9.21 15.73 10.09
C ARG A 89 -10.02 14.45 9.92
N SER A 90 -10.82 14.33 8.85
CA SER A 90 -11.53 13.10 8.54
C SER A 90 -10.59 11.98 8.15
N LYS A 91 -10.87 10.76 8.59
CA LYS A 91 -10.10 9.57 8.26
C LYS A 91 -10.23 9.21 6.78
N VAL A 92 -9.12 8.76 6.20
CA VAL A 92 -9.12 8.15 4.87
C VAL A 92 -9.39 6.64 5.03
N PRO A 93 -10.45 6.11 4.42
CA PRO A 93 -10.76 4.69 4.50
C PRO A 93 -9.60 3.81 4.04
N GLY A 94 -9.34 2.70 4.75
CA GLY A 94 -8.25 1.77 4.43
C GLY A 94 -6.86 2.19 4.91
N TRP A 95 -6.72 3.40 5.49
CA TRP A 95 -5.47 3.96 5.97
C TRP A 95 -5.39 4.04 7.51
N ASP A 96 -5.92 3.05 8.20
CA ASP A 96 -5.87 2.97 9.66
C ASP A 96 -5.10 1.69 10.06
N LEU A 97 -3.78 1.80 10.12
CA LEU A 97 -2.88 0.67 10.32
C LEU A 97 -2.41 0.60 11.79
N LEU A 98 -2.47 -0.59 12.35
CA LEU A 98 -1.88 -0.89 13.67
C LEU A 98 -0.50 -1.49 13.47
N LEU A 99 0.52 -0.85 14.05
CA LEU A 99 1.90 -1.27 13.90
C LEU A 99 2.35 -2.09 15.11
N ARG A 100 2.90 -3.28 14.82
CA ARG A 100 3.56 -4.15 15.78
C ARG A 100 5.08 -4.02 15.70
N PRO A 101 5.84 -4.46 16.70
CA PRO A 101 7.29 -4.40 16.64
C PRO A 101 7.88 -5.09 15.39
N GLY A 102 8.85 -4.45 14.76
CA GLY A 102 9.54 -4.98 13.58
C GLY A 102 9.07 -4.35 12.28
N ARG A 103 9.48 -4.96 11.18
CA ARG A 103 9.17 -4.51 9.81
C ARG A 103 7.88 -5.14 9.31
N GLN A 104 7.01 -4.32 8.80
CA GLN A 104 5.72 -4.70 8.20
C GLN A 104 5.60 -4.05 6.83
N GLU A 105 4.90 -4.72 5.92
CA GLU A 105 4.67 -4.23 4.56
C GLU A 105 3.16 -4.17 4.29
N PHE A 106 2.73 -3.05 3.76
CA PHE A 106 1.34 -2.78 3.45
C PHE A 106 1.24 -2.35 1.98
N PRO A 107 0.68 -3.18 1.08
CA PRO A 107 0.27 -2.73 -0.24
C PRO A 107 -0.90 -1.75 -0.09
N MET A 108 -0.73 -0.52 -0.56
CA MET A 108 -1.68 0.55 -0.38
C MET A 108 -1.98 1.24 -1.71
N THR A 109 -3.15 1.85 -1.79
CA THR A 109 -3.50 2.78 -2.87
C THR A 109 -3.57 4.18 -2.28
N ALA A 110 -2.85 5.13 -2.86
CA ALA A 110 -2.93 6.53 -2.46
C ALA A 110 -4.35 7.08 -2.64
N PRO A 111 -4.78 8.06 -1.84
CA PRO A 111 -6.07 8.71 -2.05
C PRO A 111 -6.21 9.26 -3.47
N ASP A 112 -7.43 9.20 -4.03
CA ASP A 112 -7.73 9.73 -5.37
C ASP A 112 -7.85 11.27 -5.38
N GLU A 113 -8.13 11.89 -4.24
CA GLU A 113 -8.23 13.34 -4.08
C GLU A 113 -6.86 13.93 -3.83
N ALA A 114 -6.36 14.76 -4.75
CA ALA A 114 -5.14 15.52 -4.56
C ALA A 114 -5.30 16.54 -3.41
N GLY A 115 -4.27 16.70 -2.60
CA GLY A 115 -4.32 17.62 -1.47
C GLY A 115 -3.33 17.27 -0.35
N GLU A 116 -3.50 17.95 0.76
CA GLU A 116 -2.69 17.73 1.96
C GLU A 116 -3.40 16.80 2.94
N TYR A 117 -2.62 15.89 3.47
CA TYR A 117 -3.00 14.91 4.46
C TYR A 117 -1.98 14.90 5.60
N VAL A 118 -2.34 14.27 6.69
CA VAL A 118 -1.45 14.06 7.82
C VAL A 118 -1.55 12.61 8.30
N VAL A 119 -0.40 12.00 8.48
CA VAL A 119 -0.28 10.72 9.18
C VAL A 119 -0.23 11.00 10.67
N VAL A 120 -1.02 10.28 11.45
CA VAL A 120 -1.05 10.41 12.91
C VAL A 120 -0.98 9.04 13.57
N CYS A 121 -0.45 8.98 14.78
CA CYS A 121 -0.51 7.81 15.63
C CYS A 121 -1.83 7.82 16.41
N THR A 122 -2.69 6.82 16.14
CA THR A 122 -3.99 6.65 16.81
C THR A 122 -3.93 5.67 17.99
N VAL A 123 -2.76 5.12 18.27
CA VAL A 123 -2.50 4.19 19.36
C VAL A 123 -1.76 4.94 20.45
N ILE A 124 -2.15 4.75 21.71
CA ILE A 124 -1.41 5.33 22.86
C ILE A 124 -0.06 4.63 22.96
N CYS A 125 0.96 5.23 22.35
CA CYS A 125 2.32 4.70 22.29
C CYS A 125 3.26 5.32 23.35
N SER A 126 2.93 6.52 23.84
CA SER A 126 3.62 7.24 24.91
C SER A 126 2.77 8.43 25.38
N GLU A 127 3.25 9.19 26.38
CA GLU A 127 2.63 10.45 26.78
C GLU A 127 2.70 11.52 25.67
N GLU A 128 3.67 11.38 24.74
CA GLU A 128 3.91 12.31 23.63
C GLU A 128 3.30 11.86 22.31
N HIS A 129 2.44 10.83 22.32
CA HIS A 129 1.89 10.24 21.10
C HIS A 129 1.08 11.25 20.24
N GLU A 130 0.47 12.26 20.84
CA GLU A 130 -0.24 13.32 20.12
C GLU A 130 0.68 14.17 19.23
N GLY A 131 1.97 14.22 19.56
CA GLY A 131 3.01 14.85 18.74
C GLY A 131 3.56 13.97 17.63
N MET A 132 3.11 12.70 17.53
CA MET A 132 3.56 11.76 16.50
C MET A 132 2.75 11.93 15.22
N PHE A 133 3.23 12.77 14.34
CA PHE A 133 2.61 13.04 13.05
C PHE A 133 3.66 13.21 11.94
N MET A 134 3.21 13.05 10.67
CA MET A 134 4.02 13.25 9.48
C MET A 134 3.15 13.81 8.36
N ARG A 135 3.69 14.73 7.57
CA ARG A 135 3.00 15.28 6.40
C ARG A 135 2.89 14.24 5.29
N PHE A 136 1.76 14.26 4.60
CA PHE A 136 1.51 13.40 3.44
C PHE A 136 0.83 14.23 2.36
N VAL A 137 1.38 14.24 1.16
CA VAL A 137 0.90 15.05 0.04
C VAL A 137 0.51 14.15 -1.12
N VAL A 138 -0.69 14.36 -1.63
CA VAL A 138 -1.18 13.71 -2.85
C VAL A 138 -1.18 14.74 -3.97
N THR A 139 -0.39 14.50 -4.99
CA THR A 139 -0.34 15.32 -6.21
C THR A 139 -1.31 14.79 -7.26
N PRO A 140 -1.77 15.61 -8.22
CA PRO A 140 -2.59 15.17 -9.35
C PRO A 140 -1.94 14.08 -10.19
#